data_c08a17d5b20abccd06f731619fc473c3
#
_entry.id   c08a17d5b20abccd06f731619fc473c3
#
_cell.length_a   1.000
_cell.length_b   1.000
_cell.length_c   1.000
_cell.angle_alpha   90.00
_cell.angle_beta   90.00
_cell.angle_gamma   90.00
#
_symmetry.space_group_name_H-M   'P 1'
#
loop_
_entity.id
_entity.type
_entity.pdbx_description
1 polymer ?
#
loop_
_entity_poly.entity_id
_entity_poly.type
_entity_poly.pdbx_seq_one_letter_code
_entity_poly.pdbx_strand_id
1 'polypeptide(L)'
;MGTASRVTYWCGKLFVYCVAASLPLFAQEPATPALNSRTQSSDTKKNYLVLDIVVTDKSGNAITKVLEEKDFSVLDSGKPEKIIAFRAIAGEALEVQPNDPPVKIILMVDEINTSFSKVGYERIQIAKFLQQNGGKLSHPVSMGYFSDKGIEVDDDSTRDGNVLLASFDQHVTALRSSKESAGFYGTVERFQRSVNALNSLASKESHLPGRKMIIWMSPGWPLLSGPGVDLSYKQRDGMFATIVSASTALRLARITLYSVDPVGVENADSSAGSLYEEFLKPVTVAKKAQAGNLALQVLARQSGGLALRASNDISNQLNRCLADADAYYTLAIDPAPADNAAMYHAVDVKVVPGLIARTRDGYYVQP
;
A
#
# COMPACT_ATOMS: atom_id res chain seq x y z
N MET A 1 -32.54 64.52 3.21
CA MET A 1 -31.20 65.10 3.19
C MET A 1 -30.24 63.97 2.87
N GLY A 2 -29.89 63.65 1.70
CA GLY A 2 -29.42 64.39 0.53
C GLY A 2 -27.93 64.49 0.55
N THR A 3 -27.23 63.60 -0.17
CA THR A 3 -26.31 64.08 -1.21
C THR A 3 -25.67 62.90 -1.92
N ALA A 4 -25.91 62.78 -3.22
CA ALA A 4 -25.20 61.95 -4.21
C ALA A 4 -23.82 62.54 -4.51
N SER A 5 -22.84 61.74 -4.82
CA SER A 5 -21.63 62.20 -5.47
C SER A 5 -21.25 61.28 -6.65
N ARG A 6 -20.89 61.95 -7.71
CA ARG A 6 -20.82 61.53 -9.12
C ARG A 6 -19.54 60.76 -9.44
N VAL A 7 -19.72 59.77 -10.31
CA VAL A 7 -18.67 59.09 -11.08
C VAL A 7 -18.20 60.03 -12.20
N THR A 8 -16.89 60.16 -12.35
CA THR A 8 -16.25 60.80 -13.53
C THR A 8 -15.39 59.77 -14.27
N TYR A 9 -15.80 59.51 -15.50
CA TYR A 9 -15.01 58.73 -16.48
C TYR A 9 -13.91 59.61 -17.05
N TRP A 10 -12.70 59.08 -17.15
CA TRP A 10 -11.63 59.65 -17.97
C TRP A 10 -11.24 58.71 -19.09
N CYS A 11 -11.43 59.17 -20.32
CA CYS A 11 -11.07 58.56 -21.58
C CYS A 11 -9.67 59.07 -21.96
N GLY A 12 -8.69 58.19 -22.13
CA GLY A 12 -7.31 58.52 -22.53
C GLY A 12 -6.89 57.76 -23.76
N LYS A 13 -6.58 58.46 -24.80
CA LYS A 13 -6.32 58.07 -26.18
C LYS A 13 -5.02 57.27 -26.32
N LEU A 14 -5.10 56.21 -27.14
CA LEU A 14 -3.97 55.42 -27.70
C LEU A 14 -3.14 56.29 -28.66
N PHE A 15 -1.83 56.32 -28.48
CA PHE A 15 -0.87 56.75 -29.52
C PHE A 15 -0.04 55.52 -29.93
N VAL A 16 -0.19 55.12 -31.20
CA VAL A 16 0.63 54.13 -31.85
C VAL A 16 1.86 54.82 -32.42
N TYR A 17 3.06 54.41 -31.98
CA TYR A 17 4.32 54.75 -32.64
C TYR A 17 4.84 53.53 -33.40
N CYS A 18 4.81 53.56 -34.73
CA CYS A 18 5.57 52.70 -35.61
C CYS A 18 7.03 53.09 -35.59
N VAL A 19 7.92 52.25 -35.10
CA VAL A 19 9.36 52.34 -35.34
C VAL A 19 9.76 51.22 -36.28
N ALA A 20 10.10 51.58 -37.50
CA ALA A 20 10.75 50.68 -38.47
C ALA A 20 12.23 50.50 -38.11
N ALA A 21 12.61 49.31 -37.70
CA ALA A 21 14.00 48.93 -37.53
C ALA A 21 14.41 47.95 -38.63
N SER A 22 15.34 48.38 -39.46
CA SER A 22 16.02 47.62 -40.49
C SER A 22 16.95 46.57 -39.90
N LEU A 23 16.74 45.28 -40.22
CA LEU A 23 17.61 44.16 -39.86
C LEU A 23 18.67 43.93 -40.93
N PRO A 24 19.94 43.65 -40.55
CA PRO A 24 20.95 43.20 -41.50
C PRO A 24 20.75 41.73 -41.84
N LEU A 25 20.84 41.39 -43.13
CA LEU A 25 20.94 40.05 -43.65
C LEU A 25 22.27 39.42 -43.22
N PHE A 26 22.25 38.43 -42.33
CA PHE A 26 23.36 37.48 -42.16
C PHE A 26 23.05 36.22 -42.94
N ALA A 27 23.98 35.85 -43.83
CA ALA A 27 23.95 34.63 -44.60
C ALA A 27 24.03 33.42 -43.66
N GLN A 28 23.05 32.55 -43.76
CA GLN A 28 23.05 31.24 -43.07
C GLN A 28 23.83 30.23 -43.93
N GLU A 29 24.88 29.66 -43.35
CA GLU A 29 25.49 28.42 -43.83
C GLU A 29 24.49 27.24 -43.73
N PRO A 30 24.55 26.28 -44.67
CA PRO A 30 23.63 25.15 -44.65
C PRO A 30 24.00 24.19 -43.50
N ALA A 31 23.14 24.11 -42.50
CA ALA A 31 23.22 23.14 -41.41
C ALA A 31 23.03 21.72 -41.98
N THR A 32 23.99 20.86 -41.70
CA THR A 32 23.94 19.41 -41.91
C THR A 32 22.73 18.81 -41.18
N PRO A 33 21.95 17.92 -41.81
CA PRO A 33 20.83 17.33 -41.11
C PRO A 33 21.33 16.39 -40.01
N ALA A 34 21.13 16.77 -38.75
CA ALA A 34 21.27 15.87 -37.61
C ALA A 34 20.25 14.73 -37.76
N LEU A 35 20.77 13.53 -37.83
CA LEU A 35 19.99 12.28 -37.84
C LEU A 35 19.23 12.18 -36.52
N ASN A 36 18.01 12.71 -36.48
CA ASN A 36 17.08 12.45 -35.41
C ASN A 36 16.56 11.02 -35.55
N SER A 37 17.29 10.06 -35.00
CA SER A 37 16.77 8.73 -34.70
C SER A 37 15.77 8.82 -33.51
N ARG A 38 14.63 9.45 -33.76
CA ARG A 38 13.42 9.17 -32.98
C ARG A 38 12.91 7.83 -33.44
N THR A 39 13.48 6.76 -32.91
CA THR A 39 12.78 5.49 -32.81
C THR A 39 11.66 5.72 -31.80
N GLN A 40 10.50 6.17 -32.29
CA GLN A 40 9.26 5.96 -31.54
C GLN A 40 9.02 4.46 -31.58
N SER A 41 9.54 3.76 -30.58
CA SER A 41 8.99 2.46 -30.23
C SER A 41 7.56 2.72 -29.76
N SER A 42 6.61 2.37 -30.61
CA SER A 42 5.24 2.09 -30.23
C SER A 42 5.23 0.80 -29.41
N ASP A 43 5.92 0.82 -28.28
CA ASP A 43 5.76 -0.18 -27.24
C ASP A 43 4.39 0.08 -26.60
N THR A 44 3.40 -0.67 -27.06
CA THR A 44 2.23 -1.04 -26.26
C THR A 44 2.77 -1.29 -24.85
N LYS A 45 2.39 -0.49 -23.85
CA LYS A 45 2.81 -0.65 -22.45
C LYS A 45 2.48 -2.08 -22.04
N LYS A 46 3.45 -2.99 -22.16
CA LYS A 46 3.31 -4.34 -21.62
C LYS A 46 3.11 -4.20 -20.11
N ASN A 47 2.00 -4.70 -19.62
CA ASN A 47 1.69 -4.69 -18.20
C ASN A 47 2.49 -5.80 -17.50
N TYR A 48 3.76 -5.56 -17.23
CA TYR A 48 4.59 -6.48 -16.44
C TYR A 48 4.03 -6.65 -15.03
N LEU A 49 4.11 -7.88 -14.53
CA LEU A 49 3.86 -8.15 -13.12
C LEU A 49 5.11 -7.81 -12.31
N VAL A 50 5.01 -6.80 -11.46
CA VAL A 50 6.08 -6.41 -10.55
C VAL A 50 5.88 -7.09 -9.20
N LEU A 51 6.91 -7.77 -8.72
CA LEU A 51 6.95 -8.49 -7.45
C LEU A 51 7.98 -7.83 -6.53
N ASP A 52 7.55 -7.37 -5.37
CA ASP A 52 8.43 -6.94 -4.29
C ASP A 52 8.63 -8.15 -3.35
N ILE A 53 9.88 -8.55 -3.13
CA ILE A 53 10.24 -9.82 -2.48
C ILE A 53 11.15 -9.53 -1.30
N VAL A 54 10.77 -9.99 -0.13
CA VAL A 54 11.62 -10.02 1.07
C VAL A 54 12.20 -11.41 1.20
N VAL A 55 13.51 -11.50 1.41
CA VAL A 55 14.21 -12.78 1.61
C VAL A 55 14.75 -12.84 3.02
N THR A 56 14.45 -13.93 3.71
CA THR A 56 14.87 -14.19 5.09
C THR A 56 15.49 -15.58 5.23
N ASP A 57 16.17 -15.82 6.32
CA ASP A 57 16.49 -17.17 6.78
C ASP A 57 15.21 -17.89 7.27
N LYS A 58 15.35 -19.17 7.66
CA LYS A 58 14.25 -19.97 8.19
C LYS A 58 13.69 -19.46 9.51
N SER A 59 14.46 -18.64 10.24
CA SER A 59 14.04 -18.00 11.50
C SER A 59 13.35 -16.66 11.29
N GLY A 60 13.28 -16.18 10.03
CA GLY A 60 12.67 -14.91 9.66
C GLY A 60 13.61 -13.71 9.80
N ASN A 61 14.91 -13.92 9.97
CA ASN A 61 15.89 -12.85 10.03
C ASN A 61 16.30 -12.39 8.62
N ALA A 62 16.59 -11.11 8.47
CA ALA A 62 17.14 -10.56 7.24
C ALA A 62 18.48 -11.22 6.90
N ILE A 63 18.71 -11.43 5.60
CA ILE A 63 19.98 -11.99 5.10
C ILE A 63 21.01 -10.88 4.90
N THR A 64 22.27 -11.20 5.22
CA THR A 64 23.40 -10.26 5.04
C THR A 64 23.99 -10.28 3.64
N LYS A 65 23.81 -11.41 2.91
CA LYS A 65 24.33 -11.58 1.55
C LYS A 65 23.32 -11.04 0.54
N VAL A 66 23.77 -10.15 -0.33
CA VAL A 66 22.97 -9.70 -1.48
C VAL A 66 22.90 -10.83 -2.50
N LEU A 67 21.68 -11.17 -2.93
CA LEU A 67 21.41 -12.18 -3.95
C LEU A 67 21.41 -11.52 -5.34
N GLU A 68 21.75 -12.34 -6.37
CA GLU A 68 21.71 -11.96 -7.77
C GLU A 68 20.46 -12.54 -8.46
N GLU A 69 20.13 -12.09 -9.67
CA GLU A 69 18.99 -12.58 -10.45
C GLU A 69 18.97 -14.12 -10.58
N LYS A 70 20.14 -14.72 -10.81
CA LYS A 70 20.31 -16.18 -10.95
C LYS A 70 19.94 -17.00 -9.72
N ASP A 71 19.88 -16.34 -8.55
CA ASP A 71 19.52 -16.96 -7.27
C ASP A 71 17.99 -17.09 -7.10
N PHE A 72 17.22 -16.53 -8.04
CA PHE A 72 15.76 -16.54 -8.05
C PHE A 72 15.19 -17.36 -9.19
N SER A 73 14.08 -18.02 -8.95
CA SER A 73 13.21 -18.58 -9.97
C SER A 73 11.76 -18.24 -9.65
N VAL A 74 10.99 -17.88 -10.67
CA VAL A 74 9.58 -17.49 -10.54
C VAL A 74 8.73 -18.49 -11.29
N LEU A 75 7.66 -18.94 -10.64
CA LEU A 75 6.63 -19.79 -11.23
C LEU A 75 5.31 -19.01 -11.24
N ASP A 76 4.64 -18.96 -12.39
CA ASP A 76 3.26 -18.49 -12.53
C ASP A 76 2.36 -19.70 -12.78
N SER A 77 1.46 -19.95 -11.84
CA SER A 77 0.57 -21.13 -11.91
C SER A 77 1.31 -22.45 -12.17
N GLY A 78 2.51 -22.56 -11.58
CA GLY A 78 3.39 -23.73 -11.68
C GLY A 78 4.26 -23.77 -12.94
N LYS A 79 4.16 -22.80 -13.85
CA LYS A 79 5.00 -22.70 -15.04
C LYS A 79 6.16 -21.75 -14.79
N PRO A 80 7.40 -22.12 -15.15
CA PRO A 80 8.55 -21.23 -15.02
C PRO A 80 8.39 -19.99 -15.90
N GLU A 81 8.63 -18.82 -15.30
CA GLU A 81 8.59 -17.53 -15.99
C GLU A 81 9.95 -16.86 -16.01
N LYS A 82 10.22 -16.18 -17.13
CA LYS A 82 11.46 -15.43 -17.29
C LYS A 82 11.42 -14.13 -16.51
N ILE A 83 12.46 -13.86 -15.71
CA ILE A 83 12.69 -12.56 -15.10
C ILE A 83 13.11 -11.59 -16.21
N ILE A 84 12.37 -10.49 -16.37
CA ILE A 84 12.61 -9.46 -17.39
C ILE A 84 13.41 -8.30 -16.81
N ALA A 85 13.17 -8.00 -15.53
CA ALA A 85 13.94 -7.02 -14.79
C ALA A 85 14.17 -7.51 -13.37
N PHE A 86 15.36 -7.24 -12.86
CA PHE A 86 15.78 -7.60 -11.51
C PHE A 86 16.41 -6.38 -10.84
N ARG A 87 16.12 -6.20 -9.57
CA ARG A 87 16.73 -5.17 -8.76
C ARG A 87 16.85 -5.64 -7.31
N ALA A 88 18.03 -5.48 -6.73
CA ALA A 88 18.30 -5.66 -5.32
C ALA A 88 18.32 -4.29 -4.62
N ILE A 89 17.59 -4.15 -3.54
CA ILE A 89 17.60 -3.00 -2.65
C ILE A 89 18.03 -3.52 -1.28
N ALA A 90 19.28 -3.27 -0.89
CA ALA A 90 19.81 -3.73 0.38
C ALA A 90 20.82 -2.71 0.94
N GLY A 91 20.57 -2.21 2.14
CA GLY A 91 21.47 -1.38 2.91
C GLY A 91 21.74 0.02 2.35
N GLU A 92 22.58 0.79 3.06
CA GLU A 92 23.01 2.14 2.67
C GLU A 92 23.98 2.15 1.46
N ALA A 93 24.48 0.98 1.03
CA ALA A 93 25.59 0.86 0.09
C ALA A 93 25.21 0.71 -1.39
N LEU A 94 23.94 0.51 -1.71
CA LEU A 94 23.51 0.50 -3.12
C LEU A 94 23.01 1.89 -3.48
N GLU A 95 23.72 2.51 -4.42
CA GLU A 95 23.34 3.78 -5.02
C GLU A 95 21.87 3.73 -5.41
N VAL A 96 21.02 4.46 -4.67
CA VAL A 96 19.64 4.71 -5.05
C VAL A 96 19.69 5.34 -6.41
N GLN A 97 19.32 4.59 -7.44
CA GLN A 97 19.20 5.13 -8.79
C GLN A 97 18.28 6.36 -8.73
N PRO A 98 18.61 7.49 -9.33
CA PRO A 98 17.85 8.74 -9.21
C PRO A 98 16.36 8.63 -9.55
N ASN A 99 15.94 7.55 -10.21
CA ASN A 99 14.60 7.34 -10.72
C ASN A 99 13.75 6.38 -9.87
N ASP A 100 14.22 5.89 -8.73
CA ASP A 100 13.45 5.00 -7.89
C ASP A 100 13.13 5.66 -6.55
N PRO A 101 11.86 5.96 -6.31
CA PRO A 101 11.46 6.59 -5.07
C PRO A 101 11.70 5.63 -3.89
N PRO A 102 12.07 6.18 -2.72
CA PRO A 102 12.20 5.39 -1.50
C PRO A 102 10.87 4.69 -1.18
N VAL A 103 10.95 3.59 -0.42
CA VAL A 103 9.74 2.91 0.08
C VAL A 103 8.91 3.89 0.91
N LYS A 104 7.64 4.05 0.55
CA LYS A 104 6.69 4.82 1.35
C LYS A 104 6.14 3.93 2.45
N ILE A 105 6.29 4.34 3.70
CA ILE A 105 5.82 3.59 4.87
C ILE A 105 4.72 4.40 5.55
N ILE A 106 3.54 3.79 5.72
CA ILE A 106 2.40 4.39 6.41
C ILE A 106 2.07 3.54 7.63
N LEU A 107 2.13 4.13 8.82
CA LEU A 107 1.60 3.55 10.04
C LEU A 107 0.14 3.95 10.18
N MET A 108 -0.76 3.00 9.86
CA MET A 108 -2.20 3.22 9.87
C MET A 108 -2.81 2.83 11.22
N VAL A 109 -3.48 3.76 11.87
CA VAL A 109 -4.21 3.56 13.13
C VAL A 109 -5.69 3.32 12.82
N ASP A 110 -6.22 2.18 13.25
CA ASP A 110 -7.62 1.80 13.01
C ASP A 110 -8.50 2.16 14.20
N GLU A 111 -9.24 3.25 14.08
CA GLU A 111 -10.15 3.74 15.11
C GLU A 111 -11.57 3.16 14.99
N ILE A 112 -11.87 2.49 13.87
CA ILE A 112 -13.18 1.91 13.59
C ILE A 112 -13.32 0.51 14.19
N ASN A 113 -12.24 -0.28 14.16
CA ASN A 113 -12.26 -1.67 14.59
C ASN A 113 -11.61 -1.87 15.98
N THR A 114 -10.97 -0.84 16.53
CA THR A 114 -10.42 -0.87 17.90
C THR A 114 -11.47 -0.38 18.88
N SER A 115 -11.79 -1.18 19.89
CA SER A 115 -12.75 -0.77 20.93
C SER A 115 -12.18 0.38 21.77
N PHE A 116 -13.07 1.28 22.21
CA PHE A 116 -12.68 2.47 23.01
C PHE A 116 -11.85 2.11 24.25
N SER A 117 -12.17 1.01 24.94
CA SER A 117 -11.42 0.54 26.10
C SER A 117 -9.96 0.14 25.77
N LYS A 118 -9.67 -0.19 24.52
CA LYS A 118 -8.36 -0.66 24.06
C LYS A 118 -7.53 0.44 23.40
N VAL A 119 -8.16 1.54 22.98
CA VAL A 119 -7.49 2.70 22.37
C VAL A 119 -6.40 3.26 23.30
N GLY A 120 -6.63 3.33 24.60
CA GLY A 120 -5.61 3.82 25.55
C GLY A 120 -4.34 2.96 25.56
N TYR A 121 -4.49 1.63 25.52
CA TYR A 121 -3.35 0.73 25.44
C TYR A 121 -2.62 0.85 24.10
N GLU A 122 -3.35 0.88 22.99
CA GLU A 122 -2.78 1.09 21.65
C GLU A 122 -1.94 2.38 21.57
N ARG A 123 -2.46 3.48 22.13
CA ARG A 123 -1.72 4.76 22.21
C ARG A 123 -0.38 4.61 22.94
N ILE A 124 -0.36 3.93 24.08
CA ILE A 124 0.87 3.70 24.85
C ILE A 124 1.87 2.91 24.01
N GLN A 125 1.42 1.90 23.28
CA GLN A 125 2.31 1.08 22.45
C GLN A 125 2.85 1.85 21.24
N ILE A 126 2.03 2.66 20.58
CA ILE A 126 2.47 3.55 19.50
C ILE A 126 3.47 4.57 20.03
N ALA A 127 3.18 5.24 21.16
CA ALA A 127 4.09 6.19 21.77
C ALA A 127 5.42 5.55 22.14
N LYS A 128 5.42 4.35 22.72
CA LYS A 128 6.64 3.58 23.05
C LYS A 128 7.46 3.29 21.80
N PHE A 129 6.83 2.90 20.70
CA PHE A 129 7.52 2.67 19.42
C PHE A 129 8.13 3.96 18.88
N LEU A 130 7.37 5.05 18.84
CA LEU A 130 7.82 6.32 18.26
C LEU A 130 8.96 6.97 19.10
N GLN A 131 9.01 6.74 20.41
CA GLN A 131 10.04 7.27 21.30
C GLN A 131 11.29 6.38 21.44
N GLN A 132 11.29 5.18 20.84
CA GLN A 132 12.46 4.31 20.90
C GLN A 132 13.69 4.99 20.30
N ASN A 133 14.88 4.64 20.79
CA ASN A 133 16.14 5.23 20.34
C ASN A 133 16.15 6.77 20.35
N GLY A 134 15.48 7.40 21.31
CA GLY A 134 15.36 8.85 21.41
C GLY A 134 14.48 9.48 20.35
N GLY A 135 13.56 8.71 19.77
CA GLY A 135 12.67 9.15 18.69
C GLY A 135 13.27 9.03 17.30
N LYS A 136 14.41 8.35 17.14
CA LYS A 136 15.03 8.16 15.83
C LYS A 136 14.56 6.85 15.18
N LEU A 137 13.69 6.94 14.18
CA LEU A 137 13.21 5.80 13.41
C LEU A 137 14.22 5.39 12.32
N SER A 138 14.26 4.09 11.99
CA SER A 138 15.12 3.53 10.92
C SER A 138 14.72 4.05 9.54
N HIS A 139 13.43 4.29 9.32
CA HIS A 139 12.88 4.78 8.06
C HIS A 139 11.97 5.99 8.25
N PRO A 140 11.80 6.84 7.22
CA PRO A 140 10.74 7.84 7.23
C PRO A 140 9.36 7.17 7.24
N VAL A 141 8.50 7.58 8.15
CA VAL A 141 7.14 7.07 8.33
C VAL A 141 6.15 8.23 8.24
N SER A 142 5.01 8.01 7.56
CA SER A 142 3.84 8.88 7.64
C SER A 142 2.81 8.25 8.57
N MET A 143 2.08 9.07 9.33
CA MET A 143 0.91 8.58 10.07
C MET A 143 -0.30 8.51 9.13
N GLY A 144 -1.15 7.53 9.39
CA GLY A 144 -2.45 7.40 8.74
C GLY A 144 -3.51 7.06 9.78
N TYR A 145 -4.74 7.49 9.54
CA TYR A 145 -5.86 7.30 10.46
C TYR A 145 -7.07 6.79 9.70
N PHE A 146 -7.64 5.70 10.17
CA PHE A 146 -8.90 5.19 9.66
C PHE A 146 -9.99 5.41 10.70
N SER A 147 -10.80 6.44 10.47
CA SER A 147 -11.86 6.90 11.37
C SER A 147 -13.24 6.89 10.70
N ASP A 148 -14.25 7.41 11.37
CA ASP A 148 -15.59 7.61 10.82
C ASP A 148 -15.63 8.59 9.62
N LYS A 149 -14.61 9.43 9.48
CA LYS A 149 -14.41 10.30 8.32
C LYS A 149 -13.78 9.60 7.11
N GLY A 150 -13.33 8.36 7.26
CA GLY A 150 -12.61 7.60 6.24
C GLY A 150 -11.13 7.49 6.54
N ILE A 151 -10.29 7.41 5.49
CA ILE A 151 -8.83 7.36 5.62
C ILE A 151 -8.24 8.75 5.41
N GLU A 152 -7.43 9.18 6.36
CA GLU A 152 -6.55 10.32 6.29
C GLU A 152 -5.10 9.84 6.40
N VAL A 153 -4.20 10.34 5.57
CA VAL A 153 -2.76 10.02 5.60
C VAL A 153 -2.01 11.33 5.52
N ASP A 154 -1.07 11.52 6.45
CA ASP A 154 -0.18 12.68 6.44
C ASP A 154 0.67 12.68 5.17
N ASP A 155 0.75 13.82 4.51
CA ASP A 155 1.49 13.96 3.23
C ASP A 155 2.99 13.82 3.45
N ASP A 156 3.51 14.28 4.60
CA ASP A 156 4.91 14.25 4.94
C ASP A 156 5.29 12.95 5.67
N SER A 157 6.49 12.45 5.39
CA SER A 157 7.11 11.36 6.14
C SER A 157 8.34 11.85 6.88
N THR A 158 8.57 11.35 8.09
CA THR A 158 9.72 11.73 8.91
C THR A 158 10.33 10.55 9.66
N ARG A 159 11.64 10.66 9.95
CA ARG A 159 12.34 9.73 10.86
C ARG A 159 12.30 10.21 12.32
N ASP A 160 11.73 11.38 12.58
CA ASP A 160 11.58 11.92 13.92
C ASP A 160 10.26 11.43 14.54
N GLY A 161 10.37 10.40 15.36
CA GLY A 161 9.25 9.81 16.07
C GLY A 161 8.61 10.77 17.08
N ASN A 162 9.34 11.79 17.58
CA ASN A 162 8.76 12.78 18.49
C ASN A 162 7.81 13.71 17.73
N VAL A 163 8.13 14.07 16.49
CA VAL A 163 7.23 14.82 15.60
C VAL A 163 5.97 14.01 15.30
N LEU A 164 6.12 12.72 14.94
CA LEU A 164 4.98 11.84 14.70
C LEU A 164 4.12 11.67 15.96
N LEU A 165 4.73 11.55 17.13
CA LEU A 165 4.02 11.42 18.40
C LEU A 165 3.22 12.69 18.72
N ALA A 166 3.79 13.87 18.49
CA ALA A 166 3.08 15.13 18.70
C ALA A 166 1.85 15.26 17.77
N SER A 167 1.98 14.87 16.49
CA SER A 167 0.87 14.81 15.53
C SER A 167 -0.20 13.80 15.98
N PHE A 168 0.23 12.61 16.38
CA PHE A 168 -0.64 11.55 16.89
C PHE A 168 -1.44 11.98 18.12
N ASP A 169 -0.80 12.62 19.10
CA ASP A 169 -1.46 13.11 20.31
C ASP A 169 -2.49 14.21 20.02
N GLN A 170 -2.20 15.08 19.06
CA GLN A 170 -3.16 16.09 18.60
C GLN A 170 -4.37 15.44 17.94
N HIS A 171 -4.16 14.45 17.07
CA HIS A 171 -5.23 13.74 16.39
C HIS A 171 -6.13 13.02 17.39
N VAL A 172 -5.55 12.24 18.30
CA VAL A 172 -6.30 11.45 19.29
C VAL A 172 -7.08 12.33 20.27
N THR A 173 -6.57 13.52 20.62
CA THR A 173 -7.28 14.47 21.47
C THR A 173 -8.54 15.00 20.77
N ALA A 174 -8.55 15.04 19.45
CA ALA A 174 -9.71 15.46 18.65
C ALA A 174 -10.74 14.34 18.43
N LEU A 175 -10.40 13.08 18.78
CA LEU A 175 -11.30 11.95 18.61
C LEU A 175 -12.55 12.08 19.49
N ARG A 176 -13.68 12.14 18.84
CA ARG A 176 -14.98 11.93 19.47
C ARG A 176 -15.31 10.45 19.32
N SER A 177 -15.72 9.78 20.41
CA SER A 177 -16.23 8.43 20.33
C SER A 177 -17.35 8.38 19.28
N SER A 178 -17.11 7.70 18.16
CA SER A 178 -18.16 7.42 17.20
C SER A 178 -19.20 6.55 17.92
N LYS A 179 -20.49 6.87 17.78
CA LYS A 179 -21.55 5.98 18.23
C LYS A 179 -21.51 4.76 17.32
N GLU A 180 -20.85 3.70 17.78
CA GLU A 180 -20.87 2.43 17.08
C GLU A 180 -22.30 1.91 17.02
N SER A 181 -22.76 1.61 15.80
CA SER A 181 -23.97 0.83 15.63
C SER A 181 -23.76 -0.53 16.28
N ALA A 182 -24.59 -0.89 17.24
CA ALA A 182 -24.49 -2.14 17.97
C ALA A 182 -24.99 -3.34 17.13
N GLY A 183 -24.48 -4.54 17.43
CA GLY A 183 -24.96 -5.79 16.86
C GLY A 183 -24.51 -6.08 15.43
N PHE A 184 -25.23 -6.97 14.75
CA PHE A 184 -24.88 -7.47 13.41
C PHE A 184 -24.78 -6.37 12.37
N TYR A 185 -25.70 -5.42 12.35
CA TYR A 185 -25.67 -4.31 11.37
C TYR A 185 -24.43 -3.43 11.54
N GLY A 186 -24.02 -3.11 12.76
CA GLY A 186 -22.80 -2.37 13.02
C GLY A 186 -21.55 -3.15 12.59
N THR A 187 -21.57 -4.47 12.74
CA THR A 187 -20.49 -5.34 12.28
C THR A 187 -20.35 -5.32 10.74
N VAL A 188 -21.49 -5.42 10.02
CA VAL A 188 -21.53 -5.30 8.55
C VAL A 188 -21.05 -3.93 8.09
N GLU A 189 -21.49 -2.87 8.77
CA GLU A 189 -21.07 -1.50 8.45
C GLU A 189 -19.55 -1.31 8.61
N ARG A 190 -18.96 -1.73 9.73
CA ARG A 190 -17.51 -1.66 9.95
C ARG A 190 -16.72 -2.44 8.89
N PHE A 191 -17.16 -3.66 8.57
CA PHE A 191 -16.55 -4.44 7.49
C PHE A 191 -16.58 -3.69 6.17
N GLN A 192 -17.74 -3.17 5.77
CA GLN A 192 -17.87 -2.43 4.49
C GLN A 192 -17.01 -1.16 4.47
N ARG A 193 -16.99 -0.41 5.58
CA ARG A 193 -16.12 0.76 5.72
C ARG A 193 -14.65 0.39 5.60
N SER A 194 -14.21 -0.70 6.22
CA SER A 194 -12.82 -1.17 6.16
C SER A 194 -12.38 -1.53 4.75
N VAL A 195 -13.21 -2.28 4.01
CA VAL A 195 -12.93 -2.63 2.61
C VAL A 195 -12.91 -1.40 1.70
N ASN A 196 -13.86 -0.48 1.88
CA ASN A 196 -13.91 0.76 1.11
C ASN A 196 -12.70 1.66 1.40
N ALA A 197 -12.30 1.74 2.66
CA ALA A 197 -11.13 2.48 3.11
C ALA A 197 -9.84 1.96 2.45
N LEU A 198 -9.64 0.64 2.44
CA LEU A 198 -8.50 0.03 1.78
C LEU A 198 -8.47 0.33 0.26
N ASN A 199 -9.62 0.22 -0.40
CA ASN A 199 -9.71 0.50 -1.84
C ASN A 199 -9.44 1.98 -2.13
N SER A 200 -9.93 2.91 -1.30
CA SER A 200 -9.66 4.34 -1.43
C SER A 200 -8.18 4.66 -1.24
N LEU A 201 -7.54 4.05 -0.23
CA LEU A 201 -6.10 4.17 0.01
C LEU A 201 -5.30 3.64 -1.18
N ALA A 202 -5.61 2.43 -1.65
CA ALA A 202 -4.94 1.83 -2.78
C ALA A 202 -5.11 2.66 -4.07
N SER A 203 -6.27 3.23 -4.30
CA SER A 203 -6.51 4.14 -5.43
C SER A 203 -5.64 5.41 -5.32
N LYS A 204 -5.59 6.07 -4.15
CA LYS A 204 -4.74 7.24 -3.91
C LYS A 204 -3.26 6.89 -4.16
N GLU A 205 -2.80 5.79 -3.58
CA GLU A 205 -1.40 5.38 -3.65
C GLU A 205 -0.98 4.83 -5.03
N SER A 206 -1.92 4.40 -5.87
CA SER A 206 -1.62 3.90 -7.22
C SER A 206 -1.05 4.98 -8.16
N HIS A 207 -1.33 6.25 -7.88
CA HIS A 207 -0.80 7.38 -8.64
C HIS A 207 0.65 7.72 -8.28
N LEU A 208 1.17 7.19 -7.17
CA LEU A 208 2.53 7.40 -6.72
C LEU A 208 3.42 6.22 -7.13
N PRO A 209 4.65 6.46 -7.63
CA PRO A 209 5.56 5.38 -7.99
C PRO A 209 6.13 4.68 -6.74
N GLY A 210 6.78 3.52 -6.96
CA GLY A 210 7.53 2.80 -5.94
C GLY A 210 6.68 1.89 -5.05
N ARG A 211 7.37 1.16 -4.16
CA ARG A 211 6.77 0.25 -3.18
C ARG A 211 6.14 1.02 -2.02
N LYS A 212 4.99 0.57 -1.54
CA LYS A 212 4.33 1.08 -0.33
C LYS A 212 4.20 -0.04 0.68
N MET A 213 4.49 0.28 1.92
CA MET A 213 4.28 -0.59 3.08
C MET A 213 3.23 0.06 3.97
N ILE A 214 2.08 -0.60 4.11
CA ILE A 214 1.01 -0.12 5.00
C ILE A 214 1.00 -1.01 6.24
N ILE A 215 1.45 -0.47 7.36
CA ILE A 215 1.43 -1.17 8.64
C ILE A 215 0.13 -0.78 9.33
N TRP A 216 -0.89 -1.64 9.25
CA TRP A 216 -2.22 -1.39 9.76
C TRP A 216 -2.35 -1.93 11.18
N MET A 217 -2.42 -1.02 12.13
CA MET A 217 -2.65 -1.36 13.54
C MET A 217 -4.14 -1.53 13.79
N SER A 218 -4.55 -2.78 14.01
CA SER A 218 -5.95 -3.17 14.20
C SER A 218 -6.04 -4.57 14.81
N PRO A 219 -7.02 -4.84 15.67
CA PRO A 219 -7.32 -6.20 16.11
C PRO A 219 -7.86 -7.07 14.97
N GLY A 220 -8.09 -6.49 13.80
CA GLY A 220 -8.67 -7.11 12.62
C GLY A 220 -10.07 -6.60 12.29
N TRP A 221 -10.48 -6.83 11.04
CA TRP A 221 -11.81 -6.46 10.57
C TRP A 221 -12.83 -7.56 10.89
N PRO A 222 -14.12 -7.25 10.99
CA PRO A 222 -15.16 -8.25 11.23
C PRO A 222 -15.16 -9.32 10.14
N LEU A 223 -15.08 -10.60 10.53
CA LEU A 223 -14.97 -11.69 9.57
C LEU A 223 -16.27 -11.99 8.82
N LEU A 224 -17.44 -11.67 9.37
CA LEU A 224 -18.77 -11.93 8.78
C LEU A 224 -18.88 -13.31 8.09
N SER A 225 -18.20 -14.30 8.63
CA SER A 225 -18.13 -15.67 8.12
C SER A 225 -18.27 -16.65 9.27
N GLY A 226 -18.76 -17.84 8.97
CA GLY A 226 -18.91 -18.91 9.97
C GLY A 226 -20.26 -19.59 9.90
N PRO A 227 -20.57 -20.52 10.83
CA PRO A 227 -21.84 -21.22 10.89
C PRO A 227 -23.02 -20.25 10.96
N GLY A 228 -24.00 -20.39 10.08
CA GLY A 228 -25.18 -19.53 10.01
C GLY A 228 -25.05 -18.29 9.11
N VAL A 229 -23.91 -18.05 8.48
CA VAL A 229 -23.75 -17.02 7.45
C VAL A 229 -23.78 -17.68 6.07
N ASP A 230 -24.98 -17.89 5.55
CA ASP A 230 -25.17 -18.40 4.20
C ASP A 230 -25.32 -17.24 3.21
N LEU A 231 -24.37 -17.14 2.29
CA LEU A 231 -24.44 -16.19 1.17
C LEU A 231 -25.22 -16.81 0.00
N SER A 232 -26.19 -16.09 -0.52
CA SER A 232 -26.81 -16.40 -1.80
C SER A 232 -25.80 -16.39 -2.95
N TYR A 233 -26.13 -16.99 -4.07
CA TYR A 233 -25.28 -17.00 -5.26
C TYR A 233 -24.84 -15.59 -5.66
N LYS A 234 -25.81 -14.65 -5.77
CA LYS A 234 -25.56 -13.24 -6.10
C LYS A 234 -24.62 -12.55 -5.11
N GLN A 235 -24.75 -12.85 -3.81
CA GLN A 235 -23.85 -12.30 -2.78
C GLN A 235 -22.43 -12.86 -2.90
N ARG A 236 -22.28 -14.14 -3.24
CA ARG A 236 -20.96 -14.75 -3.48
C ARG A 236 -20.27 -14.15 -4.71
N ASP A 237 -21.02 -13.90 -5.80
CA ASP A 237 -20.49 -13.24 -6.99
C ASP A 237 -20.03 -11.81 -6.67
N GLY A 238 -20.84 -11.04 -5.94
CA GLY A 238 -20.45 -9.70 -5.49
C GLY A 238 -19.23 -9.72 -4.56
N MET A 239 -19.18 -10.71 -3.64
CA MET A 239 -18.02 -10.89 -2.75
C MET A 239 -16.76 -11.24 -3.54
N PHE A 240 -16.86 -12.15 -4.51
CA PHE A 240 -15.75 -12.51 -5.39
C PHE A 240 -15.22 -11.30 -6.18
N ALA A 241 -16.12 -10.51 -6.76
CA ALA A 241 -15.74 -9.28 -7.44
C ALA A 241 -15.00 -8.30 -6.51
N THR A 242 -15.44 -8.19 -5.25
CA THR A 242 -14.77 -7.35 -4.24
C THR A 242 -13.38 -7.87 -3.89
N ILE A 243 -13.20 -9.20 -3.75
CA ILE A 243 -11.89 -9.84 -3.51
C ILE A 243 -10.93 -9.56 -4.66
N VAL A 244 -11.39 -9.76 -5.90
CA VAL A 244 -10.61 -9.48 -7.13
C VAL A 244 -10.20 -8.02 -7.17
N SER A 245 -11.14 -7.10 -6.91
CA SER A 245 -10.90 -5.66 -6.92
C SER A 245 -9.86 -5.25 -5.86
N ALA A 246 -10.01 -5.69 -4.61
CA ALA A 246 -9.10 -5.34 -3.53
C ALA A 246 -7.68 -5.89 -3.79
N SER A 247 -7.56 -7.16 -4.18
CA SER A 247 -6.27 -7.77 -4.53
C SER A 247 -5.57 -7.04 -5.68
N THR A 248 -6.34 -6.67 -6.72
CA THR A 248 -5.84 -5.93 -7.89
C THR A 248 -5.42 -4.52 -7.51
N ALA A 249 -6.21 -3.80 -6.70
CA ALA A 249 -5.89 -2.46 -6.24
C ALA A 249 -4.58 -2.43 -5.44
N LEU A 250 -4.39 -3.36 -4.50
CA LEU A 250 -3.14 -3.52 -3.76
C LEU A 250 -1.94 -3.80 -4.69
N ARG A 251 -2.14 -4.66 -5.70
CA ARG A 251 -1.09 -4.99 -6.67
C ARG A 251 -0.69 -3.78 -7.51
N LEU A 252 -1.66 -3.11 -8.12
CA LEU A 252 -1.40 -1.96 -9.00
C LEU A 252 -0.76 -0.79 -8.24
N ALA A 253 -1.15 -0.59 -6.99
CA ALA A 253 -0.54 0.40 -6.12
C ALA A 253 0.83 -0.03 -5.54
N ARG A 254 1.29 -1.27 -5.79
CA ARG A 254 2.50 -1.86 -5.18
C ARG A 254 2.46 -1.79 -3.65
N ILE A 255 1.31 -2.06 -3.07
CA ILE A 255 1.12 -2.09 -1.62
C ILE A 255 1.41 -3.48 -1.08
N THR A 256 2.32 -3.55 -0.11
CA THR A 256 2.47 -4.67 0.83
C THR A 256 1.78 -4.26 2.12
N LEU A 257 0.74 -5.00 2.49
CA LEU A 257 -0.06 -4.74 3.69
C LEU A 257 0.48 -5.56 4.86
N TYR A 258 0.60 -4.96 6.04
CA TYR A 258 0.95 -5.59 7.30
C TYR A 258 -0.19 -5.39 8.28
N SER A 259 -0.56 -6.43 9.01
CA SER A 259 -1.53 -6.36 10.10
C SER A 259 -0.82 -6.55 11.42
N VAL A 260 -0.92 -5.59 12.32
CA VAL A 260 -0.38 -5.65 13.67
C VAL A 260 -1.53 -5.49 14.66
N ASP A 261 -1.77 -6.52 15.49
CA ASP A 261 -2.79 -6.46 16.53
C ASP A 261 -2.24 -5.72 17.76
N PRO A 262 -2.73 -4.50 18.04
CA PRO A 262 -2.25 -3.68 19.15
C PRO A 262 -2.73 -4.17 20.53
N VAL A 263 -3.69 -5.10 20.58
CA VAL A 263 -4.31 -5.56 21.82
C VAL A 263 -3.48 -6.63 22.54
N GLY A 264 -2.54 -7.25 21.81
CA GLY A 264 -1.59 -8.17 22.39
C GLY A 264 -2.20 -9.55 22.76
N VAL A 265 -1.72 -10.11 23.86
CA VAL A 265 -2.03 -11.51 24.27
C VAL A 265 -3.49 -11.68 24.70
N GLU A 266 -4.19 -10.64 25.11
CA GLU A 266 -5.61 -10.73 25.50
C GLU A 266 -6.51 -11.25 24.37
N ASN A 267 -6.13 -11.06 23.11
CA ASN A 267 -6.85 -11.61 21.97
C ASN A 267 -6.33 -12.98 21.50
N ALA A 268 -5.26 -13.50 22.09
CA ALA A 268 -4.64 -14.76 21.65
C ALA A 268 -5.61 -15.95 21.76
N ASP A 269 -6.44 -15.97 22.82
CA ASP A 269 -7.41 -17.04 23.09
C ASP A 269 -8.76 -16.81 22.40
N SER A 270 -8.96 -15.66 21.76
CA SER A 270 -10.19 -15.44 20.99
C SER A 270 -10.13 -16.31 19.73
N SER A 271 -11.11 -17.24 19.60
CA SER A 271 -11.29 -18.05 18.38
C SER A 271 -11.35 -17.18 17.12
N ALA A 272 -11.79 -15.93 17.24
CA ALA A 272 -11.79 -14.95 16.14
C ALA A 272 -10.37 -14.62 15.64
N GLY A 273 -9.37 -14.62 16.50
CA GLY A 273 -7.98 -14.29 16.13
C GLY A 273 -7.31 -15.32 15.22
N SER A 274 -7.70 -16.61 15.28
CA SER A 274 -7.17 -17.69 14.44
C SER A 274 -8.04 -18.00 13.23
N LEU A 275 -9.32 -17.64 13.26
CA LEU A 275 -10.29 -17.97 12.19
C LEU A 275 -9.88 -17.45 10.80
N TYR A 276 -9.11 -16.36 10.71
CA TYR A 276 -8.66 -15.86 9.41
C TYR A 276 -7.77 -16.87 8.66
N GLU A 277 -7.10 -17.79 9.38
CA GLU A 277 -6.21 -18.78 8.78
C GLU A 277 -6.93 -19.73 7.81
N GLU A 278 -8.23 -19.95 8.04
CA GLU A 278 -9.08 -20.74 7.15
C GLU A 278 -9.28 -20.07 5.78
N PHE A 279 -9.12 -18.76 5.71
CA PHE A 279 -9.32 -17.93 4.51
C PHE A 279 -8.03 -17.56 3.78
N LEU A 280 -6.86 -18.04 4.22
CA LEU A 280 -5.57 -17.71 3.60
C LEU A 280 -5.46 -18.24 2.17
N LYS A 281 -6.14 -19.35 1.85
CA LYS A 281 -6.12 -19.88 0.48
C LYS A 281 -6.83 -18.92 -0.47
N PRO A 282 -6.19 -18.57 -1.60
CA PRO A 282 -6.81 -17.69 -2.58
C PRO A 282 -8.13 -18.24 -3.13
N VAL A 283 -9.07 -17.35 -3.39
CA VAL A 283 -10.38 -17.70 -3.95
C VAL A 283 -10.27 -17.72 -5.46
N THR A 284 -10.43 -18.89 -6.07
CA THR A 284 -10.33 -19.06 -7.53
C THR A 284 -11.69 -19.05 -8.24
N VAL A 285 -12.79 -19.17 -7.51
CA VAL A 285 -14.15 -19.21 -8.06
C VAL A 285 -15.15 -18.58 -7.09
N ALA A 286 -16.14 -17.90 -7.64
CA ALA A 286 -17.14 -17.13 -6.85
C ALA A 286 -17.88 -17.98 -5.80
N LYS A 287 -18.19 -19.24 -6.10
CA LYS A 287 -18.89 -20.12 -5.16
C LYS A 287 -18.18 -20.36 -3.83
N LYS A 288 -16.85 -20.11 -3.77
CA LYS A 288 -16.01 -20.24 -2.57
C LYS A 288 -15.78 -18.92 -1.86
N ALA A 289 -16.25 -17.80 -2.43
CA ALA A 289 -16.03 -16.48 -1.86
C ALA A 289 -16.83 -16.29 -0.55
N GLN A 290 -16.13 -15.79 0.46
CA GLN A 290 -16.67 -15.45 1.78
C GLN A 290 -16.10 -14.12 2.25
N ALA A 291 -16.77 -13.45 3.20
CA ALA A 291 -16.30 -12.19 3.75
C ALA A 291 -14.94 -12.33 4.45
N GLY A 292 -14.65 -13.49 5.06
CA GLY A 292 -13.36 -13.76 5.69
C GLY A 292 -12.16 -13.68 4.74
N ASN A 293 -12.35 -13.86 3.42
CA ASN A 293 -11.28 -13.67 2.43
C ASN A 293 -10.84 -12.20 2.30
N LEU A 294 -11.64 -11.26 2.80
CA LEU A 294 -11.31 -9.83 2.87
C LEU A 294 -10.86 -9.39 4.27
N ALA A 295 -10.59 -10.34 5.18
CA ALA A 295 -10.02 -10.00 6.48
C ALA A 295 -8.66 -9.31 6.32
N LEU A 296 -8.37 -8.33 7.17
CA LEU A 296 -7.12 -7.58 7.15
C LEU A 296 -5.89 -8.51 7.14
N GLN A 297 -5.89 -9.53 8.01
CA GLN A 297 -4.81 -10.51 8.13
C GLN A 297 -4.62 -11.35 6.86
N VAL A 298 -5.73 -11.72 6.20
CA VAL A 298 -5.70 -12.47 4.93
C VAL A 298 -5.07 -11.62 3.84
N LEU A 299 -5.55 -10.37 3.68
CA LEU A 299 -5.03 -9.44 2.68
C LEU A 299 -3.56 -9.08 2.96
N ALA A 300 -3.16 -8.95 4.22
CA ALA A 300 -1.76 -8.74 4.61
C ALA A 300 -0.89 -9.92 4.12
N ARG A 301 -1.27 -11.14 4.43
CA ARG A 301 -0.52 -12.34 4.00
C ARG A 301 -0.48 -12.46 2.48
N GLN A 302 -1.62 -12.33 1.81
CA GLN A 302 -1.72 -12.47 0.36
C GLN A 302 -1.00 -11.36 -0.42
N SER A 303 -0.78 -10.18 0.18
CA SER A 303 0.01 -9.10 -0.43
C SER A 303 1.53 -9.24 -0.22
N GLY A 304 1.98 -10.26 0.51
CA GLY A 304 3.39 -10.50 0.83
C GLY A 304 3.85 -9.89 2.16
N GLY A 305 2.93 -9.37 2.98
CA GLY A 305 3.24 -8.84 4.30
C GLY A 305 3.09 -9.87 5.43
N LEU A 306 2.99 -9.36 6.64
CA LEU A 306 2.86 -10.14 7.87
C LEU A 306 1.53 -9.87 8.55
N ALA A 307 0.99 -10.90 9.21
CA ALA A 307 -0.09 -10.76 10.18
C ALA A 307 0.49 -11.10 11.57
N LEU A 308 0.71 -10.08 12.38
CA LEU A 308 1.36 -10.16 13.69
C LEU A 308 0.32 -9.95 14.78
N ARG A 309 0.26 -10.90 15.71
CA ARG A 309 -0.70 -10.93 16.81
C ARG A 309 -0.11 -11.58 18.07
N ALA A 310 -0.86 -11.56 19.15
CA ALA A 310 -0.56 -12.28 20.38
C ALA A 310 0.83 -11.94 20.98
N SER A 311 1.19 -10.66 20.93
CA SER A 311 2.42 -10.16 21.57
C SER A 311 2.15 -8.86 22.28
N ASN A 312 2.68 -8.72 23.50
CA ASN A 312 2.65 -7.45 24.24
C ASN A 312 3.82 -6.54 23.86
N ASP A 313 4.74 -7.00 23.02
CA ASP A 313 5.85 -6.19 22.50
C ASP A 313 5.53 -5.71 21.09
N ILE A 314 4.60 -4.74 21.01
CA ILE A 314 4.17 -4.13 19.76
C ILE A 314 5.31 -3.38 19.07
N SER A 315 6.20 -2.74 19.86
CA SER A 315 7.38 -2.06 19.31
C SER A 315 8.25 -3.01 18.49
N ASN A 316 8.51 -4.23 18.99
CA ASN A 316 9.26 -5.23 18.26
C ASN A 316 8.50 -5.71 17.00
N GLN A 317 7.18 -5.88 17.08
CA GLN A 317 6.37 -6.23 15.89
C GLN A 317 6.45 -5.16 14.81
N LEU A 318 6.37 -3.88 15.18
CA LEU A 318 6.52 -2.76 14.24
C LEU A 318 7.93 -2.72 13.63
N ASN A 319 8.97 -2.89 14.43
CA ASN A 319 10.36 -2.98 13.95
C ASN A 319 10.54 -4.16 12.97
N ARG A 320 9.91 -5.30 13.24
CA ARG A 320 9.93 -6.44 12.33
C ARG A 320 9.27 -6.13 10.98
N CYS A 321 8.19 -5.34 10.96
CA CYS A 321 7.62 -4.87 9.70
C CYS A 321 8.58 -3.90 8.99
N LEU A 322 9.20 -2.95 9.72
CA LEU A 322 10.12 -1.98 9.14
C LEU A 322 11.37 -2.61 8.54
N ALA A 323 11.86 -3.71 9.12
CA ALA A 323 13.00 -4.45 8.59
C ALA A 323 12.81 -4.93 7.14
N ASP A 324 11.58 -5.11 6.69
CA ASP A 324 11.28 -5.44 5.30
C ASP A 324 11.53 -4.28 4.32
N ALA A 325 11.79 -3.08 4.83
CA ALA A 325 12.21 -1.93 4.03
C ALA A 325 13.74 -1.82 3.92
N ASP A 326 14.52 -2.46 4.83
CA ASP A 326 15.98 -2.42 4.83
C ASP A 326 16.56 -3.19 3.64
N ALA A 327 15.95 -4.34 3.30
CA ALA A 327 16.41 -5.19 2.22
C ALA A 327 15.24 -5.91 1.53
N TYR A 328 15.11 -5.71 0.23
CA TYR A 328 14.13 -6.41 -0.60
C TYR A 328 14.60 -6.44 -2.06
N TYR A 329 13.92 -7.27 -2.85
CA TYR A 329 14.19 -7.41 -4.28
C TYR A 329 12.93 -7.04 -5.05
N THR A 330 13.12 -6.44 -6.22
CA THR A 330 12.02 -6.19 -7.16
C THR A 330 12.29 -6.98 -8.43
N LEU A 331 11.34 -7.85 -8.79
CA LEU A 331 11.37 -8.60 -10.05
C LEU A 331 10.22 -8.16 -10.94
N ALA A 332 10.44 -8.15 -12.25
CA ALA A 332 9.38 -8.02 -13.23
C ALA A 332 9.34 -9.27 -14.11
N ILE A 333 8.13 -9.81 -14.31
CA ILE A 333 7.88 -10.91 -15.25
C ILE A 333 6.79 -10.53 -16.24
N ASP A 334 6.73 -11.22 -17.37
CA ASP A 334 5.61 -11.11 -18.31
C ASP A 334 4.49 -12.03 -17.81
N PRO A 335 3.32 -11.49 -17.38
CA PRO A 335 2.28 -12.34 -16.83
C PRO A 335 1.78 -13.34 -17.89
N ALA A 336 1.57 -14.59 -17.48
CA ALA A 336 1.04 -15.61 -18.37
C ALA A 336 -0.32 -15.17 -18.95
N PRO A 337 -0.62 -15.47 -20.24
CA PRO A 337 -1.93 -15.20 -20.83
C PRO A 337 -3.03 -15.90 -20.02
N ALA A 338 -4.14 -15.19 -19.81
CA ALA A 338 -5.30 -15.77 -19.14
C ALA A 338 -6.35 -16.22 -20.14
N ASP A 339 -6.92 -17.38 -19.89
CA ASP A 339 -8.04 -17.88 -20.68
C ASP A 339 -9.34 -17.14 -20.36
N ASN A 340 -9.45 -16.58 -19.15
CA ASN A 340 -10.66 -15.88 -18.67
C ASN A 340 -10.32 -14.67 -17.79
N ALA A 341 -11.16 -13.65 -17.83
CA ALA A 341 -11.12 -12.52 -16.92
C ALA A 341 -11.29 -12.98 -15.46
N ALA A 342 -10.59 -12.32 -14.52
CA ALA A 342 -10.57 -12.65 -13.10
C ALA A 342 -10.05 -14.06 -12.75
N MET A 343 -9.36 -14.74 -13.66
CA MET A 343 -8.65 -15.97 -13.37
C MET A 343 -7.52 -15.68 -12.37
N TYR A 344 -7.42 -16.51 -11.33
CA TYR A 344 -6.34 -16.40 -10.36
C TYR A 344 -5.09 -17.15 -10.82
N HIS A 345 -3.97 -16.45 -10.82
CA HIS A 345 -2.65 -16.98 -11.07
C HIS A 345 -1.85 -17.01 -9.77
N ALA A 346 -1.41 -18.18 -9.35
CA ALA A 346 -0.56 -18.34 -8.20
C ALA A 346 0.89 -17.98 -8.57
N VAL A 347 1.56 -17.18 -7.74
CA VAL A 347 2.98 -16.84 -7.90
C VAL A 347 3.79 -17.55 -6.83
N ASP A 348 4.80 -18.31 -7.25
CA ASP A 348 5.76 -18.94 -6.36
C ASP A 348 7.18 -18.46 -6.72
N VAL A 349 7.86 -17.84 -5.75
CA VAL A 349 9.24 -17.38 -5.90
C VAL A 349 10.14 -18.25 -5.06
N LYS A 350 11.05 -18.95 -5.72
CA LYS A 350 12.06 -19.77 -5.06
C LYS A 350 13.41 -19.07 -5.08
N VAL A 351 14.12 -19.21 -4.00
CA VAL A 351 15.50 -18.72 -3.81
C VAL A 351 16.43 -19.86 -3.48
N VAL A 352 17.72 -19.57 -3.38
CA VAL A 352 18.73 -20.57 -2.99
C VAL A 352 18.33 -21.33 -1.73
N PRO A 353 18.73 -22.62 -1.61
CA PRO A 353 18.37 -23.46 -0.46
C PRO A 353 18.75 -22.82 0.89
N GLY A 354 17.87 -22.95 1.87
CA GLY A 354 18.08 -22.42 3.21
C GLY A 354 17.45 -21.04 3.45
N LEU A 355 17.03 -20.35 2.39
CA LEU A 355 16.35 -19.07 2.45
C LEU A 355 14.87 -19.19 2.09
N ILE A 356 14.08 -18.21 2.50
CA ILE A 356 12.64 -18.11 2.24
C ILE A 356 12.39 -16.77 1.55
N ALA A 357 11.76 -16.83 0.37
CA ALA A 357 11.22 -15.66 -0.32
C ALA A 357 9.77 -15.42 0.13
N ARG A 358 9.43 -14.18 0.42
CA ARG A 358 8.08 -13.75 0.74
C ARG A 358 7.69 -12.60 -0.18
N THR A 359 6.61 -12.82 -0.91
CA THR A 359 6.00 -11.87 -1.83
C THR A 359 4.50 -12.12 -1.87
N ARG A 360 3.76 -11.47 -2.76
CA ARG A 360 2.34 -11.78 -2.97
C ARG A 360 2.13 -13.23 -3.42
N ASP A 361 1.05 -13.83 -2.95
CA ASP A 361 0.71 -15.23 -3.26
C ASP A 361 0.25 -15.43 -4.71
N GLY A 362 -0.13 -14.36 -5.39
CA GLY A 362 -0.63 -14.41 -6.76
C GLY A 362 -1.38 -13.14 -7.17
N TYR A 363 -2.09 -13.23 -8.28
CA TYR A 363 -2.86 -12.11 -8.82
C TYR A 363 -4.06 -12.61 -9.62
N TYR A 364 -5.07 -11.73 -9.76
CA TYR A 364 -6.17 -11.93 -10.67
C TYR A 364 -5.86 -11.21 -11.99
N VAL A 365 -6.04 -11.93 -13.09
CA VAL A 365 -5.85 -11.35 -14.42
C VAL A 365 -6.94 -10.35 -14.70
N GLN A 366 -6.53 -9.21 -15.26
CA GLN A 366 -7.46 -8.19 -15.76
C GLN A 366 -7.73 -8.45 -17.24
N PRO A 367 -8.98 -8.23 -17.72
CA PRO A 367 -9.34 -8.40 -19.12
C PRO A 367 -8.58 -7.44 -20.05
#